data_021e02055f48f241d3f4caf65f3f6b74
#
_entry.id   021e02055f48f241d3f4caf65f3f6b74
#
_cell.length_a   1.000
_cell.length_b   1.000
_cell.length_c   1.000
_cell.angle_alpha   90.00
_cell.angle_beta   90.00
_cell.angle_gamma   90.00
#
_symmetry.space_group_name_H-M   'P 1'
#
loop_
_entity.id
_entity.type
_entity.pdbx_description
1 polymer ?
#
loop_
_entity_poly.entity_id
_entity_poly.type
_entity_poly.pdbx_seq_one_letter_code
_entity_poly.pdbx_strand_id
1 'polypeptide(L)'
;MRYQMAVVSGLSMIPTLAPGERVLVRNDGPIVLGDIVVFKQANQFDVKRVLHIEADGIFAQGDNDLVSTDSRSYGLIPFDDVLGTVTYRLWPKPGRIKQG
;
A
#
# COMPACT_ATOMS: atom_id res chain seq x y z
N MET A 1 -0.90 -7.09 17.76
CA MET A 1 -0.98 -6.69 16.34
C MET A 1 -2.16 -7.32 15.67
N ARG A 2 -2.75 -6.61 14.74
CA ARG A 2 -3.93 -7.10 14.01
C ARG A 2 -3.57 -7.24 12.56
N TYR A 3 -4.03 -8.33 11.97
CA TYR A 3 -3.77 -8.63 10.56
C TYR A 3 -5.06 -8.93 9.84
N GLN A 4 -5.10 -8.62 8.55
CA GLN A 4 -6.21 -9.03 7.70
C GLN A 4 -5.69 -9.31 6.30
N MET A 5 -6.45 -10.07 5.55
CA MET A 5 -6.13 -10.37 4.16
C MET A 5 -6.77 -9.33 3.26
N ALA A 6 -6.04 -8.94 2.22
CA ALA A 6 -6.58 -8.09 1.17
C ALA A 6 -6.26 -8.71 -0.19
N VAL A 7 -7.08 -8.36 -1.18
CA VAL A 7 -6.86 -8.78 -2.57
C VAL A 7 -6.45 -7.55 -3.36
N VAL A 8 -5.34 -7.67 -4.07
CA VAL A 8 -4.82 -6.58 -4.88
C VAL A 8 -5.70 -6.39 -6.11
N SER A 9 -6.07 -5.14 -6.39
CA SER A 9 -6.78 -4.80 -7.63
C SER A 9 -6.01 -3.70 -8.34
N GLY A 10 -6.17 -3.63 -9.67
CA GLY A 10 -5.49 -2.63 -10.47
C GLY A 10 -4.03 -2.99 -10.73
N LEU A 11 -3.38 -2.15 -11.52
CA LEU A 11 -2.06 -2.42 -12.08
C LEU A 11 -0.95 -1.56 -11.47
N SER A 12 -1.29 -0.70 -10.51
CA SER A 12 -0.38 0.35 -10.06
C SER A 12 0.85 -0.16 -9.31
N MET A 13 0.80 -1.38 -8.78
CA MET A 13 1.90 -1.93 -7.99
C MET A 13 2.72 -2.99 -8.73
N ILE A 14 2.43 -3.23 -10.01
CA ILE A 14 3.27 -4.11 -10.82
C ILE A 14 4.67 -3.48 -10.96
N PRO A 15 5.75 -4.23 -10.86
CA PRO A 15 5.82 -5.70 -10.77
C PRO A 15 5.77 -6.26 -9.36
N THR A 16 5.70 -5.41 -8.34
CA THR A 16 5.77 -5.86 -6.94
C THR A 16 4.54 -6.67 -6.54
N LEU A 17 3.35 -6.16 -6.89
CA LEU A 17 2.08 -6.83 -6.61
C LEU A 17 1.23 -6.80 -7.87
N ALA A 18 0.66 -7.93 -8.21
CA ALA A 18 -0.20 -8.05 -9.40
C ALA A 18 -1.67 -8.19 -8.99
N PRO A 19 -2.61 -7.78 -9.88
CA PRO A 19 -4.03 -7.95 -9.58
C PRO A 19 -4.37 -9.40 -9.25
N GLY A 20 -5.23 -9.60 -8.26
CA GLY A 20 -5.65 -10.91 -7.81
C GLY A 20 -4.77 -11.53 -6.76
N GLU A 21 -3.58 -11.02 -6.54
CA GLU A 21 -2.73 -11.51 -5.46
C GLU A 21 -3.34 -11.22 -4.11
N ARG A 22 -3.15 -12.14 -3.17
CA ARG A 22 -3.65 -12.00 -1.81
C ARG A 22 -2.49 -11.69 -0.89
N VAL A 23 -2.69 -10.69 -0.05
CA VAL A 23 -1.63 -10.17 0.79
C VAL A 23 -2.11 -10.06 2.23
N LEU A 24 -1.15 -10.10 3.16
CA LEU A 24 -1.41 -9.91 4.57
C LEU A 24 -1.12 -8.46 4.92
N VAL A 25 -2.11 -7.81 5.52
CA VAL A 25 -2.02 -6.41 5.94
C VAL A 25 -1.93 -6.36 7.46
N ARG A 26 -0.91 -5.69 7.97
CA ARG A 26 -0.78 -5.42 9.40
C ARG A 26 -1.47 -4.08 9.68
N ASN A 27 -2.50 -4.12 10.52
CA ASN A 27 -3.35 -2.95 10.74
C ASN A 27 -2.79 -1.94 11.74
N ASP A 28 -1.74 -2.29 12.46
CA ASP A 28 -1.14 -1.41 13.46
C ASP A 28 0.38 -1.39 13.30
N GLY A 29 1.02 -0.53 14.06
CA GLY A 29 2.46 -0.42 14.05
C GLY A 29 2.94 0.78 13.24
N PRO A 30 4.24 1.06 13.25
CA PRO A 30 4.77 2.24 12.58
C PRO A 30 4.79 2.08 11.06
N ILE A 31 4.68 3.23 10.38
CA ILE A 31 4.83 3.31 8.93
C ILE A 31 6.21 3.89 8.68
N VAL A 32 6.99 3.25 7.81
CA VAL A 32 8.31 3.75 7.45
C VAL A 32 8.42 3.93 5.95
N LEU A 33 9.41 4.70 5.51
CA LEU A 33 9.66 4.92 4.09
C LEU A 33 9.86 3.59 3.38
N GLY A 34 9.26 3.45 2.22
CA GLY A 34 9.35 2.24 1.42
C GLY A 34 8.29 1.20 1.74
N ASP A 35 7.53 1.37 2.81
CA ASP A 35 6.43 0.48 3.11
C ASP A 35 5.37 0.55 2.02
N ILE A 36 4.70 -0.58 1.79
CA ILE A 36 3.52 -0.62 0.95
C ILE A 36 2.32 -0.54 1.88
N VAL A 37 1.48 0.45 1.67
CA VAL A 37 0.33 0.70 2.55
C VAL A 37 -0.98 0.58 1.80
N VAL A 38 -2.01 0.19 2.54
CA VAL A 38 -3.39 0.20 2.07
C VAL A 38 -4.05 1.39 2.73
N PHE A 39 -4.68 2.24 1.94
CA PHE A 39 -5.33 3.45 2.47
C PHE A 39 -6.67 3.71 1.78
N LYS A 40 -7.52 4.43 2.48
CA LYS A 40 -8.85 4.77 1.97
C LYS A 40 -8.73 5.96 1.02
N GLN A 41 -9.36 5.83 -0.15
CA GLN A 41 -9.42 6.89 -1.15
C GLN A 41 -10.83 6.93 -1.70
N ALA A 42 -11.55 8.00 -1.39
CA ALA A 42 -12.97 8.11 -1.72
C ALA A 42 -13.74 6.92 -1.14
N ASN A 43 -14.40 6.11 -1.96
CA ASN A 43 -15.18 4.97 -1.48
C ASN A 43 -14.47 3.63 -1.67
N GLN A 44 -13.16 3.65 -1.86
CA GLN A 44 -12.40 2.43 -2.10
C GLN A 44 -11.06 2.50 -1.41
N PHE A 45 -10.33 1.38 -1.41
CA PHE A 45 -8.98 1.32 -0.89
C PHE A 45 -7.99 1.22 -2.03
N ASP A 46 -6.86 1.90 -1.88
CA ASP A 46 -5.73 1.82 -2.79
C ASP A 46 -4.51 1.28 -2.07
N VAL A 47 -3.58 0.74 -2.85
CA VAL A 47 -2.33 0.18 -2.36
C VAL A 47 -1.19 0.89 -3.07
N LYS A 48 -0.30 1.53 -2.32
CA LYS A 48 0.81 2.31 -2.86
C LYS A 48 2.02 2.21 -1.93
N ARG A 49 3.18 2.63 -2.46
CA ARG A 49 4.42 2.64 -1.69
C ARG A 49 4.64 4.02 -1.09
N VAL A 50 5.04 4.06 0.19
CA VAL A 50 5.30 5.31 0.92
C VAL A 50 6.61 5.92 0.41
N LEU A 51 6.51 7.13 -0.14
CA LEU A 51 7.68 7.88 -0.62
C LEU A 51 8.15 8.93 0.38
N HIS A 52 7.23 9.46 1.19
CA HIS A 52 7.54 10.56 2.07
C HIS A 52 6.58 10.55 3.24
N ILE A 53 7.08 10.90 4.43
CA ILE A 53 6.28 10.92 5.66
C ILE A 53 6.35 12.33 6.24
N GLU A 54 5.18 12.90 6.51
CA GLU A 54 5.03 14.19 7.17
C GLU A 54 4.44 13.99 8.56
N ALA A 55 4.35 15.08 9.33
CA ALA A 55 3.80 15.00 10.68
C ALA A 55 2.35 14.50 10.71
N ASP A 56 1.57 14.81 9.70
CA ASP A 56 0.13 14.53 9.67
C ASP A 56 -0.29 13.54 8.58
N GLY A 57 0.66 12.93 7.87
CA GLY A 57 0.31 11.94 6.85
C GLY A 57 1.48 11.53 5.98
N ILE A 58 1.14 10.94 4.84
CA ILE A 58 2.14 10.38 3.94
C ILE A 58 1.85 10.79 2.50
N PHE A 59 2.90 10.73 1.68
CA PHE A 59 2.79 10.74 0.22
C PHE A 59 3.19 9.36 -0.29
N ALA A 60 2.41 8.82 -1.21
CA ALA A 60 2.63 7.47 -1.72
C ALA A 60 2.48 7.43 -3.23
N GLN A 61 3.11 6.44 -3.84
CA GLN A 61 3.13 6.27 -5.29
C GLN A 61 3.14 4.79 -5.63
N GLY A 62 2.48 4.42 -6.71
CA GLY A 62 2.54 3.04 -7.20
C GLY A 62 3.89 2.72 -7.81
N ASP A 63 4.25 1.45 -7.80
CA ASP A 63 5.51 0.98 -8.38
C ASP A 63 5.49 0.96 -9.90
N ASN A 64 4.31 0.98 -10.51
CA ASN A 64 4.17 0.94 -11.97
C ASN A 64 4.05 2.36 -12.51
N ASP A 65 5.16 2.87 -13.06
CA ASP A 65 5.23 4.24 -13.56
C ASP A 65 4.30 4.52 -14.73
N LEU A 66 3.84 3.49 -15.42
CA LEU A 66 3.01 3.67 -16.62
C LEU A 66 1.54 3.94 -16.30
N VAL A 67 1.04 3.38 -15.20
CA VAL A 67 -0.40 3.45 -14.88
C VAL A 67 -0.67 3.94 -13.47
N SER A 68 0.36 4.24 -12.70
CA SER A 68 0.21 4.60 -11.30
C SER A 68 -0.33 6.02 -11.14
N THR A 69 -1.29 6.19 -10.22
CA THR A 69 -1.70 7.49 -9.71
C THR A 69 -1.02 7.67 -8.36
N ASP A 70 -0.31 8.76 -8.17
CA ASP A 70 0.45 8.98 -6.95
C ASP A 70 -0.19 10.05 -6.05
N SER A 71 0.44 10.30 -4.90
CA SER A 71 -0.07 11.24 -3.92
C SER A 71 -0.14 12.68 -4.41
N ARG A 72 0.56 13.01 -5.49
CA ARG A 72 0.45 14.34 -6.06
C ARG A 72 -0.94 14.59 -6.63
N SER A 73 -1.63 13.53 -7.02
CA SER A 73 -3.02 13.62 -7.45
C SER A 73 -3.98 13.68 -6.27
N TYR A 74 -3.66 13.01 -5.18
CA TYR A 74 -4.48 12.97 -3.96
C TYR A 74 -4.07 14.07 -2.97
N GLY A 75 -2.80 14.47 -3.00
CA GLY A 75 -2.17 15.24 -1.96
C GLY A 75 -1.71 14.37 -0.81
N LEU A 76 -1.64 14.95 0.37
CA LEU A 76 -1.25 14.25 1.59
C LEU A 76 -2.35 13.27 1.98
N ILE A 77 -1.94 12.03 2.30
CA ILE A 77 -2.85 11.00 2.79
C ILE A 77 -2.75 11.00 4.32
N PRO A 78 -3.81 11.41 5.04
CA PRO A 78 -3.76 11.43 6.50
C PRO A 78 -3.52 10.03 7.07
N PHE A 79 -2.83 9.96 8.20
CA PHE A 79 -2.60 8.67 8.86
C PHE A 79 -3.90 7.94 9.18
N ASP A 80 -4.95 8.68 9.51
CA ASP A 80 -6.26 8.09 9.82
C ASP A 80 -6.88 7.34 8.63
N ASP A 81 -6.45 7.65 7.42
CA ASP A 81 -6.95 6.97 6.22
C ASP A 81 -6.13 5.73 5.88
N VAL A 82 -5.02 5.50 6.57
CA VAL A 82 -4.18 4.32 6.32
C VAL A 82 -4.72 3.14 7.10
N LEU A 83 -5.12 2.09 6.37
CA LEU A 83 -5.61 0.86 6.97
C LEU A 83 -4.47 0.05 7.59
N GLY A 84 -3.36 -0.04 6.90
CA GLY A 84 -2.23 -0.81 7.38
C GLY A 84 -1.14 -0.98 6.35
N THR A 85 -0.17 -1.81 6.68
CA THR A 85 1.02 -2.08 5.88
C THR A 85 0.99 -3.49 5.34
N VAL A 86 1.25 -3.64 4.04
CA VAL A 86 1.35 -4.95 3.40
C VAL A 86 2.68 -5.57 3.78
N THR A 87 2.64 -6.74 4.42
CA THR A 87 3.85 -7.38 4.95
C THR A 87 4.22 -8.67 4.24
N TYR A 88 3.25 -9.37 3.65
CA TYR A 88 3.49 -10.72 3.14
C TYR A 88 2.51 -11.04 2.02
N ARG A 89 3.00 -11.75 1.00
CA ARG A 89 2.11 -12.30 -0.04
C ARG A 89 1.66 -13.68 0.42
N LEU A 90 0.34 -13.90 0.38
CA LEU A 90 -0.25 -15.17 0.78
C LEU A 90 -0.50 -16.08 -0.41
N TRP A 91 -0.81 -15.53 -1.56
CA TRP A 91 -1.20 -16.29 -2.75
C TRP A 91 -0.89 -15.44 -3.99
N PRO A 92 -0.44 -16.01 -5.12
CA PRO A 92 -0.23 -17.43 -5.38
C PRO A 92 1.10 -17.96 -4.85
N LYS A 93 2.10 -17.11 -4.65
CA LYS A 93 3.41 -17.53 -4.17
C LYS A 93 3.69 -16.85 -2.83
N PRO A 94 3.54 -17.58 -1.72
CA PRO A 94 3.81 -16.99 -0.40
C PRO A 94 5.23 -16.46 -0.29
N GLY A 95 5.38 -15.34 0.35
CA GLY A 95 6.68 -14.75 0.56
C GLY A 95 6.60 -13.33 1.11
N ARG A 96 7.71 -12.85 1.60
CA ARG A 96 7.80 -11.48 2.10
C ARG A 96 7.68 -10.49 0.95
N ILE A 97 7.02 -9.38 1.21
CA ILE A 97 6.94 -8.27 0.26
C ILE A 97 8.14 -7.37 0.51
N LYS A 98 8.83 -7.03 -0.57
CA LYS A 98 10.01 -6.19 -0.48
C LYS A 98 9.60 -4.77 -0.07
N GLN A 99 10.20 -4.30 1.01
CA GLN A 99 9.99 -2.96 1.53
C GLN A 99 11.13 -2.06 1.05
N GLY A 100 10.81 -1.01 0.39
CA GLY A 100 11.80 -0.04 -0.05
C GLY A 100 12.98 -0.60 -0.81
#